data_4da44414ed982d618ca1691a09389661
#
_entry.id   4da44414ed982d618ca1691a09389661
#
_cell.length_a   1.000
_cell.length_b   1.000
_cell.length_c   1.000
_cell.angle_alpha   90.00
_cell.angle_beta   90.00
_cell.angle_gamma   90.00
#
_symmetry.space_group_name_H-M   'P 1'
#
loop_
_entity.id
_entity.type
_entity.pdbx_description
1 polymer ?
#
loop_
_entity_poly.entity_id
_entity_poly.type
_entity_poly.pdbx_seq_one_letter_code
_entity_poly.pdbx_strand_id
1 'polypeptide(L)'
;MFAVLSQLLKCLCAFGTCFGAVGTRFAPRFAKHGSKSGKQREMKMAVQYEDNILPDLKPFLDENLRLTAIPAKNKKKLSALYYLAGKIEPNRDYTEPEINDILDDWTCFHDPATLRRELFNKGLVDRTPDCSRYRKAEAIPPFVEFIAKFI
;
A
#
# COMPACT_ATOMS: atom_id res chain seq x y z
N MET A 1 33.38 38.21 9.17
CA MET A 1 32.72 39.30 8.44
C MET A 1 31.50 38.75 7.76
N PHE A 2 30.36 39.11 8.35
CA PHE A 2 29.05 39.41 7.75
C PHE A 2 28.38 38.34 6.91
N ALA A 3 27.38 37.62 7.43
CA ALA A 3 26.01 38.12 7.75
C ALA A 3 25.23 38.39 6.48
N VAL A 4 24.06 37.83 6.32
CA VAL A 4 22.77 38.52 6.24
C VAL A 4 21.76 37.56 5.64
N LEU A 5 20.83 37.11 6.42
CA LEU A 5 19.41 37.53 6.51
C LEU A 5 18.55 36.97 5.36
N SER A 6 17.61 36.06 5.69
CA SER A 6 16.28 36.41 6.23
C SER A 6 15.43 37.22 5.26
N GLN A 7 14.36 36.56 4.83
CA GLN A 7 13.02 37.14 4.66
C GLN A 7 12.07 36.01 4.21
N LEU A 8 11.25 35.47 5.04
CA LEU A 8 9.98 36.03 5.55
C LEU A 8 9.20 36.78 4.49
N LEU A 9 8.29 36.09 3.85
CA LEU A 9 7.15 36.77 3.26
C LEU A 9 5.85 36.18 3.80
N LYS A 10 5.33 36.88 4.78
CA LYS A 10 3.94 36.87 5.19
C LYS A 10 3.09 37.39 4.04
N CYS A 11 2.05 36.67 3.67
CA CYS A 11 0.90 37.28 3.06
C CYS A 11 -0.33 36.93 3.89
N LEU A 12 -0.65 37.87 4.74
CA LEU A 12 -2.00 38.07 5.25
C LEU A 12 -2.85 38.59 4.13
N CYS A 13 -3.96 37.94 3.85
CA CYS A 13 -5.13 38.65 3.33
C CYS A 13 -6.30 38.29 4.21
N ALA A 14 -6.62 39.27 5.02
CA ALA A 14 -7.86 39.39 5.75
C ALA A 14 -8.95 39.95 4.82
N PHE A 15 -10.17 39.76 5.24
CA PHE A 15 -11.43 40.42 4.88
C PHE A 15 -12.33 39.69 3.87
N GLY A 16 -13.46 39.37 4.41
CA GLY A 16 -14.68 39.09 3.66
C GLY A 16 -15.74 38.37 4.46
N THR A 17 -16.28 39.03 5.49
CA THR A 17 -17.52 38.64 6.16
C THR A 17 -18.68 38.69 5.16
N CYS A 18 -19.46 37.58 5.09
CA CYS A 18 -20.86 37.69 4.74
C CYS A 18 -21.70 36.64 5.49
N PHE A 19 -22.59 37.16 6.22
CA PHE A 19 -23.72 36.62 6.97
C PHE A 19 -24.67 35.84 6.05
N GLY A 20 -25.19 34.72 6.51
CA GLY A 20 -26.34 34.06 5.87
C GLY A 20 -26.69 32.75 6.58
N ALA A 21 -27.46 32.88 7.65
CA ALA A 21 -28.14 31.74 8.31
C ALA A 21 -29.16 31.12 7.36
N VAL A 22 -29.30 29.81 7.33
CA VAL A 22 -30.53 29.04 7.55
C VAL A 22 -30.18 27.56 7.64
N GLY A 23 -30.65 26.91 8.70
CA GLY A 23 -30.38 25.56 9.07
C GLY A 23 -30.97 24.49 8.13
N THR A 24 -30.34 23.38 8.18
CA THR A 24 -31.01 22.07 8.27
C THR A 24 -29.98 21.07 8.81
N ARG A 25 -30.26 20.60 10.00
CA ARG A 25 -29.61 19.46 10.61
C ARG A 25 -29.92 18.21 9.79
N PHE A 26 -28.94 17.72 9.05
CA PHE A 26 -28.95 16.34 8.58
C PHE A 26 -27.66 15.70 9.06
N ALA A 27 -27.72 15.12 10.24
CA ALA A 27 -26.68 14.24 10.74
C ALA A 27 -26.92 12.84 10.13
N PRO A 28 -26.02 12.28 9.33
CA PRO A 28 -26.06 10.86 9.07
C PRO A 28 -25.64 10.16 10.36
N ARG A 29 -26.56 9.42 10.95
CA ARG A 29 -26.29 8.42 11.98
C ARG A 29 -25.37 7.36 11.35
N PHE A 30 -24.09 7.55 11.49
CA PHE A 30 -23.12 6.48 11.29
C PHE A 30 -23.31 5.47 12.42
N ALA A 31 -23.98 4.37 12.10
CA ALA A 31 -24.08 3.21 12.96
C ALA A 31 -22.67 2.67 13.22
N LYS A 32 -22.17 2.89 14.43
CA LYS A 32 -20.97 2.24 14.97
C LYS A 32 -21.30 0.77 15.22
N HIS A 33 -21.09 -0.07 14.22
CA HIS A 33 -20.93 -1.51 14.38
C HIS A 33 -19.57 -1.91 13.83
N GLY A 34 -18.51 -1.49 14.51
CA GLY A 34 -17.17 -1.99 14.34
C GLY A 34 -16.88 -3.01 15.43
N SER A 35 -16.99 -4.28 15.13
CA SER A 35 -16.58 -5.33 16.06
C SER A 35 -15.08 -5.18 16.35
N LYS A 36 -14.73 -4.95 17.59
CA LYS A 36 -13.33 -4.78 18.08
C LYS A 36 -12.44 -6.01 17.83
N SER A 37 -13.03 -7.12 17.43
CA SER A 37 -12.35 -8.40 17.14
C SER A 37 -11.59 -8.41 15.80
N GLY A 38 -12.08 -7.72 14.76
CA GLY A 38 -11.42 -7.68 13.44
C GLY A 38 -10.10 -6.91 13.48
N LYS A 39 -10.11 -5.75 14.12
CA LYS A 39 -8.95 -4.84 14.16
C LYS A 39 -7.74 -5.42 14.92
N GLN A 40 -7.97 -6.27 15.92
CA GLN A 40 -6.90 -6.94 16.67
C GLN A 40 -6.29 -8.12 15.87
N ARG A 41 -7.06 -8.78 15.00
CA ARG A 41 -6.55 -9.82 14.11
C ARG A 41 -5.70 -9.22 12.99
N GLU A 42 -6.14 -8.12 12.40
CA GLU A 42 -5.36 -7.40 11.36
C GLU A 42 -4.03 -6.87 11.90
N MET A 43 -4.02 -6.27 13.11
CA MET A 43 -2.78 -5.82 13.72
C MET A 43 -1.80 -6.96 14.05
N LYS A 44 -2.30 -8.12 14.52
CA LYS A 44 -1.44 -9.29 14.78
C LYS A 44 -0.88 -9.90 13.50
N MET A 45 -1.68 -9.93 12.42
CA MET A 45 -1.22 -10.39 11.11
C MET A 45 -0.18 -9.44 10.52
N ALA A 46 -0.35 -8.12 10.65
CA ALA A 46 0.61 -7.13 10.17
C ALA A 46 1.97 -7.25 10.87
N VAL A 47 2.00 -7.44 12.18
CA VAL A 47 3.24 -7.60 12.96
C VAL A 47 3.97 -8.90 12.61
N GLN A 48 3.25 -10.03 12.48
CA GLN A 48 3.86 -11.30 12.04
C GLN A 48 4.33 -11.29 10.59
N TYR A 49 3.75 -10.43 9.78
CA TYR A 49 4.11 -10.21 8.39
C TYR A 49 5.51 -9.61 8.25
N GLU A 50 5.84 -8.58 9.02
CA GLU A 50 7.12 -7.90 8.94
C GLU A 50 8.26 -8.74 9.51
N ASP A 51 8.06 -9.41 10.64
CA ASP A 51 9.10 -10.18 11.33
C ASP A 51 9.64 -11.37 10.50
N ASN A 52 8.83 -11.99 9.65
CA ASN A 52 9.23 -13.17 8.87
C ASN A 52 9.77 -12.84 7.47
N ILE A 53 9.39 -11.70 6.90
CA ILE A 53 9.69 -11.36 5.50
C ILE A 53 10.89 -10.42 5.41
N LEU A 54 10.95 -9.41 6.27
CA LEU A 54 12.01 -8.40 6.24
C LEU A 54 13.43 -8.97 6.37
N PRO A 55 13.73 -9.96 7.23
CA PRO A 55 15.07 -10.54 7.32
C PRO A 55 15.55 -11.17 6.00
N ASP A 56 14.65 -11.87 5.29
CA ASP A 56 14.95 -12.51 4.01
C ASP A 56 15.16 -11.49 2.87
N LEU A 57 14.50 -10.33 2.96
CA LEU A 57 14.53 -9.27 1.95
C LEU A 57 15.52 -8.15 2.22
N LYS A 58 16.04 -8.02 3.45
CA LYS A 58 16.93 -6.93 3.84
C LYS A 58 18.02 -6.58 2.83
N PRO A 59 18.74 -7.54 2.20
CA PRO A 59 19.77 -7.21 1.20
C PRO A 59 19.22 -6.70 -0.14
N PHE A 60 17.90 -6.72 -0.34
CA PHE A 60 17.21 -6.27 -1.56
C PHE A 60 16.35 -5.03 -1.33
N LEU A 61 16.36 -4.48 -0.11
CA LEU A 61 15.64 -3.26 0.24
C LEU A 61 16.62 -2.10 0.40
N ASP A 62 16.21 -0.93 -0.07
CA ASP A 62 16.92 0.33 0.18
C ASP A 62 16.56 0.93 1.55
N GLU A 63 17.12 2.12 1.86
CA GLU A 63 16.85 2.85 3.10
C GLU A 63 15.37 3.23 3.27
N ASN A 64 14.63 3.34 2.17
CA ASN A 64 13.21 3.67 2.13
C ASN A 64 12.31 2.42 2.08
N LEU A 65 12.86 1.23 2.32
CA LEU A 65 12.17 -0.06 2.23
C LEU A 65 11.61 -0.35 0.82
N ARG A 66 12.20 0.22 -0.23
CA ARG A 66 11.87 -0.05 -1.62
C ARG A 66 12.69 -1.23 -2.13
N LEU A 67 12.08 -2.05 -2.95
CA LEU A 67 12.75 -3.21 -3.53
C LEU A 67 13.70 -2.77 -4.66
N THR A 68 15.00 -2.99 -4.50
CA THR A 68 16.04 -2.59 -5.46
C THR A 68 16.14 -3.55 -6.64
N ALA A 69 15.87 -4.83 -6.43
CA ALA A 69 15.88 -5.85 -7.48
C ALA A 69 15.01 -7.04 -7.09
N ILE A 70 14.51 -7.77 -8.09
CA ILE A 70 13.80 -9.04 -7.86
C ILE A 70 14.84 -10.13 -7.56
N PRO A 71 14.74 -10.82 -6.41
CA PRO A 71 15.66 -11.90 -6.08
C PRO A 71 15.55 -13.07 -7.07
N ALA A 72 16.69 -13.64 -7.50
CA ALA A 72 16.71 -14.80 -8.39
C ALA A 72 16.25 -16.09 -7.70
N LYS A 73 16.49 -16.23 -6.39
CA LYS A 73 16.09 -17.42 -5.62
C LYS A 73 14.56 -17.42 -5.42
N ASN A 74 13.91 -18.54 -5.78
CA ASN A 74 12.45 -18.66 -5.76
C ASN A 74 11.83 -18.27 -4.41
N LYS A 75 12.34 -18.78 -3.29
CA LYS A 75 11.84 -18.43 -1.96
C LYS A 75 11.87 -16.92 -1.71
N LYS A 76 12.99 -16.25 -2.00
CA LYS A 76 13.14 -14.81 -1.81
C LYS A 76 12.29 -13.99 -2.79
N LYS A 77 12.12 -14.50 -4.03
CA LYS A 77 11.20 -13.89 -5.01
C LYS A 77 9.76 -13.93 -4.49
N LEU A 78 9.32 -15.06 -3.95
CA LEU A 78 7.99 -15.19 -3.33
C LEU A 78 7.83 -14.25 -2.12
N SER A 79 8.87 -14.13 -1.29
CA SER A 79 8.86 -13.16 -0.17
C SER A 79 8.72 -11.72 -0.66
N ALA A 80 9.42 -11.35 -1.75
CA ALA A 80 9.32 -10.02 -2.35
C ALA A 80 7.91 -9.73 -2.90
N LEU A 81 7.32 -10.69 -3.62
CA LEU A 81 5.95 -10.55 -4.14
C LEU A 81 4.92 -10.44 -3.01
N TYR A 82 5.08 -11.24 -1.97
CA TYR A 82 4.20 -11.18 -0.80
C TYR A 82 4.34 -9.84 -0.07
N TYR A 83 5.56 -9.31 0.04
CA TYR A 83 5.84 -7.98 0.59
C TYR A 83 5.13 -6.87 -0.21
N LEU A 84 5.23 -6.89 -1.55
CA LEU A 84 4.55 -5.91 -2.40
C LEU A 84 3.03 -6.02 -2.32
N ALA A 85 2.47 -7.23 -2.24
CA ALA A 85 1.04 -7.43 -2.03
C ALA A 85 0.54 -6.83 -0.71
N GLY A 86 1.39 -6.75 0.30
CA GLY A 86 1.10 -6.07 1.57
C GLY A 86 0.90 -4.55 1.42
N LYS A 87 1.48 -3.94 0.39
CA LYS A 87 1.38 -2.49 0.13
C LYS A 87 0.09 -2.11 -0.62
N ILE A 88 -0.62 -3.08 -1.16
CA ILE A 88 -1.91 -2.89 -1.83
C ILE A 88 -3.01 -2.94 -0.76
N GLU A 89 -3.88 -1.93 -0.72
CA GLU A 89 -5.00 -1.88 0.22
C GLU A 89 -6.04 -2.97 -0.10
N PRO A 90 -6.58 -3.65 0.91
CA PRO A 90 -7.65 -4.62 0.71
C PRO A 90 -8.96 -3.92 0.34
N ASN A 91 -9.85 -4.64 -0.35
CA ASN A 91 -11.20 -4.18 -0.70
C ASN A 91 -11.27 -2.89 -1.54
N ARG A 92 -10.20 -2.58 -2.28
CA ARG A 92 -10.16 -1.46 -3.21
C ARG A 92 -9.87 -1.97 -4.61
N ASP A 93 -10.61 -1.43 -5.59
CA ASP A 93 -10.34 -1.64 -7.01
C ASP A 93 -9.37 -0.57 -7.51
N TYR A 94 -8.37 -1.00 -8.24
CA TYR A 94 -7.36 -0.16 -8.86
C TYR A 94 -7.46 -0.28 -10.38
N THR A 95 -7.30 0.82 -11.07
CA THR A 95 -7.03 0.82 -12.51
C THR A 95 -5.59 0.37 -12.78
N GLU A 96 -5.29 0.04 -14.04
CA GLU A 96 -3.93 -0.35 -14.42
C GLU A 96 -2.88 0.74 -14.11
N PRO A 97 -3.10 2.03 -14.39
CA PRO A 97 -2.16 3.07 -13.98
C PRO A 97 -1.96 3.16 -12.47
N GLU A 98 -3.05 3.13 -11.69
CA GLU A 98 -2.95 3.25 -10.22
C GLU A 98 -2.14 2.12 -9.58
N ILE A 99 -2.31 0.88 -10.03
CA ILE A 99 -1.52 -0.23 -9.49
C ILE A 99 -0.06 -0.17 -9.97
N ASN A 100 0.20 0.36 -11.18
CA ASN A 100 1.57 0.61 -11.64
C ASN A 100 2.27 1.63 -10.75
N ASP A 101 1.61 2.75 -10.46
CA ASP A 101 2.15 3.81 -9.60
C ASP A 101 2.53 3.25 -8.22
N ILE A 102 1.65 2.43 -7.60
CA ILE A 102 1.95 1.79 -6.32
C ILE A 102 3.17 0.87 -6.43
N LEU A 103 3.27 0.05 -7.48
CA LEU A 103 4.40 -0.86 -7.64
C LEU A 103 5.70 -0.10 -7.92
N ASP A 104 5.66 0.99 -8.68
CA ASP A 104 6.82 1.83 -8.95
C ASP A 104 7.28 2.59 -7.71
N ASP A 105 6.37 3.04 -6.85
CA ASP A 105 6.69 3.67 -5.56
C ASP A 105 7.47 2.73 -4.62
N TRP A 106 7.18 1.42 -4.69
CA TRP A 106 7.81 0.42 -3.83
C TRP A 106 8.95 -0.36 -4.48
N THR A 107 9.32 0.00 -5.71
CA THR A 107 10.44 -0.64 -6.43
C THR A 107 11.35 0.38 -7.09
N CYS A 108 12.62 0.04 -7.32
CA CYS A 108 13.61 0.91 -7.95
C CYS A 108 13.90 0.53 -9.42
N PHE A 109 13.33 -0.55 -9.93
CA PHE A 109 13.64 -1.09 -11.26
C PHE A 109 12.55 -0.83 -12.32
N HIS A 110 11.46 -0.13 -11.99
CA HIS A 110 10.43 0.35 -12.90
C HIS A 110 9.89 -0.69 -13.90
N ASP A 111 9.53 -1.88 -13.41
CA ASP A 111 8.88 -2.92 -14.21
C ASP A 111 7.56 -3.39 -13.57
N PRO A 112 6.55 -2.52 -13.48
CA PRO A 112 5.27 -2.86 -12.87
C PRO A 112 4.50 -3.92 -13.66
N ALA A 113 4.73 -4.03 -14.98
CA ALA A 113 4.04 -5.00 -15.82
C ALA A 113 4.40 -6.44 -15.46
N THR A 114 5.69 -6.72 -15.26
CA THR A 114 6.15 -8.03 -14.80
C THR A 114 5.66 -8.32 -13.38
N LEU A 115 5.73 -7.34 -12.48
CA LEU A 115 5.25 -7.49 -11.10
C LEU A 115 3.76 -7.81 -11.04
N ARG A 116 2.90 -7.10 -11.79
CA ARG A 116 1.46 -7.38 -11.84
C ARG A 116 1.17 -8.81 -12.30
N ARG A 117 1.88 -9.27 -13.35
CA ARG A 117 1.73 -10.62 -13.86
C ARG A 117 2.14 -11.67 -12.83
N GLU A 118 3.26 -11.45 -12.15
CA GLU A 118 3.74 -12.36 -11.10
C GLU A 118 2.80 -12.37 -9.89
N LEU A 119 2.31 -11.22 -9.43
CA LEU A 119 1.33 -11.10 -8.34
C LEU A 119 0.03 -11.85 -8.68
N PHE A 120 -0.48 -11.69 -9.91
CA PHE A 120 -1.66 -12.42 -10.38
C PHE A 120 -1.40 -13.93 -10.46
N ASN A 121 -0.28 -14.37 -11.03
CA ASN A 121 0.08 -15.79 -11.15
C ASN A 121 0.23 -16.48 -9.78
N LYS A 122 0.57 -15.71 -8.75
CA LYS A 122 0.68 -16.24 -7.37
C LYS A 122 -0.63 -16.11 -6.58
N GLY A 123 -1.68 -15.55 -7.16
CA GLY A 123 -2.97 -15.35 -6.50
C GLY A 123 -2.93 -14.33 -5.36
N LEU A 124 -2.04 -13.36 -5.45
CA LEU A 124 -1.94 -12.24 -4.50
C LEU A 124 -2.77 -11.04 -4.94
N VAL A 125 -3.02 -10.92 -6.23
CA VAL A 125 -3.86 -9.89 -6.85
C VAL A 125 -4.81 -10.57 -7.84
N ASP A 126 -6.06 -10.19 -7.80
CA ASP A 126 -7.08 -10.56 -8.77
C ASP A 126 -7.20 -9.48 -9.84
N ARG A 127 -7.62 -9.85 -11.05
CA ARG A 127 -7.87 -8.92 -12.14
C ARG A 127 -9.12 -9.32 -12.93
N THR A 128 -9.79 -8.34 -13.53
CA THR A 128 -10.85 -8.59 -14.48
C THR A 128 -10.30 -9.21 -15.79
N PRO A 129 -11.10 -9.97 -16.54
CA PRO A 129 -10.65 -10.59 -17.79
C PRO A 129 -10.13 -9.59 -18.84
N ASP A 130 -10.66 -8.37 -18.83
CA ASP A 130 -10.25 -7.27 -19.70
C ASP A 130 -9.02 -6.49 -19.16
N CYS A 131 -8.50 -6.89 -18.00
CA CYS A 131 -7.38 -6.24 -17.33
C CYS A 131 -7.61 -4.77 -16.96
N SER A 132 -8.85 -4.29 -16.92
CA SER A 132 -9.18 -2.91 -16.57
C SER A 132 -9.12 -2.63 -15.09
N ARG A 133 -9.33 -3.64 -14.27
CA ARG A 133 -9.36 -3.52 -12.80
C ARG A 133 -8.50 -4.58 -12.13
N TYR A 134 -7.85 -4.16 -11.08
CA TYR A 134 -7.02 -4.98 -10.21
C TYR A 134 -7.49 -4.82 -8.76
N ARG A 135 -7.47 -5.91 -8.00
CA ARG A 135 -7.83 -5.91 -6.58
C ARG A 135 -6.89 -6.84 -5.84
N LYS A 136 -6.55 -6.48 -4.61
CA LYS A 136 -5.87 -7.43 -3.73
C LYS A 136 -6.76 -8.64 -3.49
N ALA A 137 -6.21 -9.86 -3.61
CA ALA A 137 -6.97 -11.08 -3.39
C ALA A 137 -7.52 -11.13 -1.96
N GLU A 138 -8.80 -11.55 -1.81
CA GLU A 138 -9.47 -11.58 -0.50
C GLU A 138 -8.90 -12.67 0.42
N ALA A 139 -8.51 -13.81 -0.15
CA ALA A 139 -8.03 -14.97 0.58
C ALA A 139 -6.52 -15.20 0.36
N ILE A 140 -5.68 -14.29 0.84
CA ILE A 140 -4.24 -14.50 0.84
C ILE A 140 -3.88 -15.37 2.05
N PRO A 141 -3.28 -16.56 1.84
CA PRO A 141 -2.87 -17.43 2.94
C PRO A 141 -1.75 -16.78 3.76
N PRO A 142 -1.55 -17.17 5.02
CA PRO A 142 -0.41 -16.74 5.83
C PRO A 142 0.92 -17.01 5.11
N PHE A 143 1.92 -16.18 5.33
CA PHE A 143 3.20 -16.24 4.62
C PHE A 143 3.84 -17.64 4.59
N VAL A 144 3.80 -18.36 5.70
CA VAL A 144 4.38 -19.71 5.79
C VAL A 144 3.67 -20.69 4.85
N GLU A 145 2.34 -20.67 4.81
CA GLU A 145 1.53 -21.50 3.92
C GLU A 145 1.70 -21.09 2.46
N PHE A 146 1.78 -19.79 2.20
CA PHE A 146 2.05 -19.26 0.86
C PHE A 146 3.38 -19.77 0.31
N ILE A 147 4.46 -19.69 1.09
CA ILE A 147 5.77 -20.21 0.70
C ILE A 147 5.72 -21.72 0.48
N ALA A 148 5.09 -22.49 1.38
CA ALA A 148 4.99 -23.94 1.27
C ALA A 148 4.24 -24.39 0.00
N LYS A 149 3.29 -23.59 -0.49
CA LYS A 149 2.53 -23.88 -1.71
C LYS A 149 3.38 -23.85 -2.99
N PHE A 150 4.46 -23.05 -3.01
CA PHE A 150 5.24 -22.77 -4.23
C PHE A 150 6.69 -23.26 -4.18
N ILE A 151 7.11 -23.86 -3.09
CA ILE A 151 8.40 -24.56 -2.93
C ILE A 151 8.19 -26.06 -2.83
#